data_c14cde0764d7a0ad8bc287bfe68ee917
#
_entry.id   c14cde0764d7a0ad8bc287bfe68ee917
#
_cell.length_a   1.000
_cell.length_b   1.000
_cell.length_c   1.000
_cell.angle_alpha   90.00
_cell.angle_beta   90.00
_cell.angle_gamma   90.00
#
_symmetry.space_group_name_H-M   'P 1'
#
loop_
_entity.id
_entity.type
_entity.pdbx_description
1 polymer ?
#
loop_
_entity_poly.entity_id
_entity_poly.type
_entity_poly.pdbx_seq_one_letter_code
_entity_poly.pdbx_strand_id
1 'polypeptide(L)'
;MRIFVRIVSLATAIGLGSTIAASNEPPSATPQDVFDGMRQSFQAQKAKGVHLKYQWQLSGPKGGEWWIEVNDGKYQMGRGKIDKPDVTFVATDKNWVALSNGTLGGKWAFFTGRLKIHGSQAAASKLDEIFP
;
A
#
# COMPACT_ATOMS: atom_id res chain seq x y z
N MET A 1 4.36 5.01 -11.77
CA MET A 1 3.50 4.08 -11.04
C MET A 1 3.27 4.65 -9.66
N ARG A 2 2.06 4.97 -9.38
CA ARG A 2 1.68 5.42 -8.05
C ARG A 2 1.36 4.20 -7.23
N ILE A 3 2.17 3.91 -6.24
CA ILE A 3 1.85 2.93 -5.25
C ILE A 3 1.36 3.71 -4.04
N PHE A 4 0.07 3.62 -3.76
CA PHE A 4 -0.60 4.27 -2.64
C PHE A 4 -0.64 5.79 -2.69
N VAL A 5 -1.61 6.32 -3.38
CA VAL A 5 -2.07 7.67 -3.10
C VAL A 5 -3.09 7.55 -1.97
N ARG A 6 -2.70 7.94 -0.80
CA ARG A 6 -3.67 8.21 0.24
C ARG A 6 -4.45 9.44 -0.16
N ILE A 7 -5.67 9.25 -0.56
CA ILE A 7 -6.59 10.36 -0.66
C ILE A 7 -6.98 10.67 0.78
N VAL A 8 -6.43 11.75 1.28
CA VAL A 8 -6.93 12.31 2.52
C VAL A 8 -8.32 12.83 2.20
N SER A 9 -9.31 12.09 2.62
CA SER A 9 -10.67 12.55 2.56
C SER A 9 -10.80 13.71 3.53
N LEU A 10 -10.82 14.90 3.01
CA LEU A 10 -11.22 16.07 3.78
C LEU A 10 -12.70 15.93 4.06
N ALA A 11 -13.02 15.44 5.22
CA ALA A 11 -14.34 15.61 5.75
C ALA A 11 -14.47 17.09 6.13
N THR A 12 -15.07 17.84 5.29
CA THR A 12 -15.56 19.15 5.68
C THR A 12 -16.73 18.94 6.61
N ALA A 13 -16.52 19.07 7.84
CA ALA A 13 -17.62 19.29 8.71
C ALA A 13 -18.06 20.72 8.56
N ILE A 14 -19.23 20.79 8.16
CA ILE A 14 -20.00 22.00 8.19
C ILE A 14 -20.57 22.08 9.60
N GLY A 15 -19.80 22.54 10.52
CA GLY A 15 -20.30 22.83 11.83
C GLY A 15 -19.96 24.24 12.16
N LEU A 16 -20.88 24.90 12.75
CA LEU A 16 -20.70 26.22 13.35
C LEU A 16 -19.40 26.23 14.17
N GLY A 17 -18.35 26.78 13.60
CA GLY A 17 -17.12 27.04 14.33
C GLY A 17 -16.39 25.81 14.83
N SER A 18 -16.82 24.64 14.49
CA SER A 18 -15.99 23.49 14.72
C SER A 18 -14.94 23.48 13.65
N THR A 19 -13.81 23.92 14.00
CA THR A 19 -12.63 23.53 13.32
C THR A 19 -12.61 22.04 13.29
N ILE A 20 -13.05 21.51 12.21
CA ILE A 20 -12.65 20.19 11.99
C ILE A 20 -11.26 20.27 11.55
N ALA A 21 -10.47 19.87 12.41
CA ALA A 21 -9.37 19.13 11.97
C ALA A 21 -9.89 18.17 10.93
N ALA A 22 -9.67 18.45 9.66
CA ALA A 22 -9.64 17.41 8.69
C ALA A 22 -9.11 16.21 9.43
N SER A 23 -9.77 15.08 9.35
CA SER A 23 -9.21 13.85 9.85
C SER A 23 -7.97 13.58 9.02
N ASN A 24 -6.96 14.36 9.25
CA ASN A 24 -5.65 14.10 8.77
C ASN A 24 -5.19 12.92 9.57
N GLU A 25 -5.43 11.75 9.00
CA GLU A 25 -4.66 10.64 9.48
C GLU A 25 -3.20 11.05 9.40
N PRO A 26 -2.46 10.93 10.49
CA PRO A 26 -1.05 11.22 10.45
C PRO A 26 -0.41 10.35 9.36
N PRO A 27 0.62 10.82 8.66
CA PRO A 27 1.34 10.00 7.71
C PRO A 27 1.85 8.73 8.39
N SER A 28 1.92 7.65 7.64
CA SER A 28 2.46 6.40 8.15
C SER A 28 3.89 6.58 8.62
N ALA A 29 4.23 6.03 9.76
CA ALA A 29 5.57 6.09 10.33
C ALA A 29 6.34 4.77 10.15
N THR A 30 5.63 3.65 10.04
CA THR A 30 6.22 2.32 9.90
C THR A 30 5.53 1.55 8.79
N PRO A 31 6.18 0.49 8.25
CA PRO A 31 5.50 -0.40 7.30
C PRO A 31 4.20 -0.99 7.85
N GLN A 32 4.16 -1.32 9.14
CA GLN A 32 2.92 -1.83 9.74
C GLN A 32 1.79 -0.81 9.63
N ASP A 33 2.07 0.47 9.84
CA ASP A 33 1.08 1.53 9.67
C ASP A 33 0.56 1.58 8.23
N VAL A 34 1.45 1.34 7.25
CA VAL A 34 1.06 1.29 5.84
C VAL A 34 0.06 0.16 5.60
N PHE A 35 0.37 -1.04 6.07
CA PHE A 35 -0.51 -2.19 5.88
C PHE A 35 -1.83 -2.02 6.64
N ASP A 36 -1.80 -1.44 7.82
CA ASP A 36 -3.04 -1.11 8.55
C ASP A 36 -3.90 -0.12 7.78
N GLY A 37 -3.28 0.88 7.17
CA GLY A 37 -3.97 1.84 6.30
C GLY A 37 -4.56 1.19 5.04
N MET A 38 -3.87 0.20 4.48
CA MET A 38 -4.37 -0.54 3.32
C MET A 38 -5.67 -1.28 3.62
N ARG A 39 -5.82 -1.80 4.83
CA ARG A 39 -7.07 -2.44 5.25
C ARG A 39 -8.26 -1.50 5.10
N GLN A 40 -8.06 -0.22 5.38
CA GLN A 40 -9.11 0.80 5.31
C GLN A 40 -9.38 1.27 3.88
N SER A 41 -8.38 1.17 3.00
CA SER A 41 -8.50 1.66 1.62
C SER A 41 -8.98 0.60 0.63
N PHE A 42 -9.21 -0.62 1.07
CA PHE A 42 -9.57 -1.74 0.20
C PHE A 42 -10.86 -1.47 -0.58
N GLN A 43 -10.79 -1.66 -1.89
CA GLN A 43 -11.89 -1.48 -2.82
C GLN A 43 -12.40 -2.84 -3.30
N ALA A 44 -13.40 -3.37 -2.64
CA ALA A 44 -13.92 -4.70 -2.93
C ALA A 44 -14.40 -4.85 -4.38
N GLN A 45 -15.01 -3.81 -4.94
CA GLN A 45 -15.49 -3.85 -6.32
C GLN A 45 -14.35 -3.93 -7.34
N LYS A 46 -13.22 -3.28 -7.05
CA LYS A 46 -12.03 -3.35 -7.90
C LYS A 46 -11.33 -4.71 -7.80
N ALA A 47 -11.60 -5.43 -6.74
CA ALA A 47 -11.03 -6.76 -6.51
C ALA A 47 -11.92 -7.90 -7.05
N LYS A 48 -13.10 -7.61 -7.56
CA LYS A 48 -13.97 -8.63 -8.14
C LYS A 48 -13.29 -9.32 -9.33
N GLY A 49 -13.29 -10.65 -9.30
CA GLY A 49 -12.67 -11.46 -10.33
C GLY A 49 -11.14 -11.47 -10.28
N VAL A 50 -10.54 -10.80 -9.30
CA VAL A 50 -9.10 -10.72 -9.15
C VAL A 50 -8.61 -11.82 -8.22
N HIS A 51 -7.58 -12.55 -8.63
CA HIS A 51 -6.92 -13.60 -7.86
C HIS A 51 -5.42 -13.35 -7.93
N LEU A 52 -4.87 -12.61 -6.98
CA LEU A 52 -3.48 -12.20 -6.98
C LEU A 52 -2.85 -12.33 -5.58
N LYS A 53 -1.60 -12.72 -5.56
CA LYS A 53 -0.79 -12.84 -4.35
C LYS A 53 0.36 -11.86 -4.41
N TYR A 54 0.50 -11.07 -3.37
CA TYR A 54 1.52 -10.03 -3.23
C TYR A 54 2.43 -10.36 -2.05
N GLN A 55 3.72 -10.17 -2.26
CA GLN A 55 4.74 -10.35 -1.24
C GLN A 55 5.56 -9.08 -1.11
N TRP A 56 5.85 -8.67 0.12
CA TRP A 56 6.80 -7.60 0.43
C TRP A 56 7.97 -8.15 1.19
N GLN A 57 9.16 -7.73 0.79
CA GLN A 57 10.41 -7.99 1.51
C GLN A 57 11.04 -6.64 1.81
N LEU A 58 10.94 -6.21 3.04
CA LEU A 58 11.40 -4.90 3.47
C LEU A 58 12.59 -5.05 4.40
N SER A 59 13.70 -4.41 4.05
CA SER A 59 14.88 -4.36 4.89
C SER A 59 14.83 -3.19 5.86
N GLY A 60 15.76 -3.15 6.81
CA GLY A 60 15.89 -2.10 7.79
C GLY A 60 15.33 -2.45 9.16
N PRO A 61 15.52 -1.56 10.16
CA PRO A 61 15.13 -1.84 11.55
C PRO A 61 13.64 -2.11 11.76
N LYS A 62 12.79 -1.50 10.94
CA LYS A 62 11.33 -1.70 10.96
C LYS A 62 10.86 -2.59 9.83
N GLY A 63 11.79 -3.23 9.13
CA GLY A 63 11.50 -4.12 8.02
C GLY A 63 10.89 -5.45 8.44
N GLY A 64 10.72 -6.31 7.46
CA GLY A 64 10.14 -7.63 7.61
C GLY A 64 9.47 -8.06 6.33
N GLU A 65 8.68 -9.10 6.43
CA GLU A 65 7.93 -9.62 5.31
C GLU A 65 6.45 -9.55 5.59
N TRP A 66 5.70 -9.14 4.57
CA TRP A 66 4.24 -9.08 4.58
C TRP A 66 3.72 -9.70 3.31
N TRP A 67 2.50 -10.14 3.34
CA TRP A 67 1.81 -10.64 2.16
C TRP A 67 0.35 -10.20 2.17
N ILE A 68 -0.21 -10.11 0.96
CA ILE A 68 -1.64 -9.90 0.75
C ILE A 68 -2.08 -10.86 -0.33
N GLU A 69 -3.17 -11.57 -0.07
CA GLU A 69 -3.87 -12.34 -1.10
C GLU A 69 -5.20 -11.70 -1.39
N VAL A 70 -5.43 -11.36 -2.65
CA VAL A 70 -6.71 -10.85 -3.14
C VAL A 70 -7.44 -11.97 -3.82
N ASN A 71 -8.67 -12.19 -3.45
CA ASN A 71 -9.48 -13.29 -3.99
C ASN A 71 -10.93 -12.84 -4.14
N ASP A 72 -11.28 -12.46 -5.37
CA ASP A 72 -12.66 -12.18 -5.79
C ASP A 72 -13.42 -11.29 -4.81
N GLY A 73 -13.00 -10.05 -4.70
CA GLY A 73 -13.65 -9.05 -3.84
C GLY A 73 -13.31 -9.13 -2.37
N LYS A 74 -12.39 -10.01 -2.00
CA LYS A 74 -11.94 -10.22 -0.62
C LYS A 74 -10.42 -10.19 -0.58
N TYR A 75 -9.87 -9.96 0.60
CA TYR A 75 -8.42 -10.07 0.80
C TYR A 75 -8.10 -10.69 2.15
N GLN A 76 -6.93 -11.27 2.22
CA GLN A 76 -6.26 -11.67 3.44
C GLN A 76 -4.89 -11.04 3.49
N MET A 77 -4.41 -10.73 4.66
CA MET A 77 -3.15 -10.05 4.88
C MET A 77 -2.45 -10.67 6.08
N GLY A 78 -1.16 -10.85 5.99
CA GLY A 78 -0.39 -11.42 7.09
C GLY A 78 1.08 -11.08 7.03
N ARG A 79 1.80 -11.57 8.03
CA ARG A 79 3.26 -11.47 8.13
C ARG A 79 3.90 -12.75 7.62
N GLY A 80 5.13 -12.60 7.12
CA GLY A 80 5.89 -13.73 6.61
C GLY A 80 5.76 -13.90 5.10
N LYS A 81 5.94 -15.13 4.65
CA LYS A 81 5.96 -15.46 3.21
C LYS A 81 4.66 -16.09 2.80
N ILE A 82 4.23 -15.75 1.59
CA ILE A 82 3.14 -16.44 0.92
C ILE A 82 3.70 -17.34 -0.18
N ASP A 83 3.06 -18.48 -0.41
CA ASP A 83 3.47 -19.41 -1.45
C ASP A 83 3.14 -18.86 -2.83
N LYS A 84 4.10 -18.91 -3.76
CA LYS A 84 3.96 -18.53 -5.18
C LYS A 84 3.33 -17.15 -5.37
N PRO A 85 3.96 -16.06 -4.88
CA PRO A 85 3.44 -14.73 -5.13
C PRO A 85 3.48 -14.38 -6.62
N ASP A 86 2.47 -13.66 -7.08
CA ASP A 86 2.43 -13.12 -8.44
C ASP A 86 3.41 -11.97 -8.61
N VAL A 87 3.64 -11.22 -7.55
CA VAL A 87 4.59 -10.13 -7.53
C VAL A 87 5.21 -9.99 -6.14
N THR A 88 6.50 -9.66 -6.12
CA THR A 88 7.24 -9.37 -4.89
C THR A 88 7.82 -7.97 -4.97
N PHE A 89 7.54 -7.17 -3.97
CA PHE A 89 8.11 -5.84 -3.80
C PHE A 89 9.28 -5.90 -2.82
N VAL A 90 10.42 -5.35 -3.24
CA VAL A 90 11.62 -5.29 -2.41
C VAL A 90 12.03 -3.83 -2.23
N ALA A 91 12.12 -3.39 -0.99
CA ALA A 91 12.48 -2.03 -0.65
C ALA A 91 13.03 -1.99 0.78
N THR A 92 13.53 -0.83 1.21
CA THR A 92 13.76 -0.59 2.63
C THR A 92 12.45 -0.23 3.32
N ASP A 93 12.40 -0.38 4.62
CA ASP A 93 11.28 0.07 5.45
C ASP A 93 10.96 1.56 5.22
N LYS A 94 12.00 2.40 5.19
CA LYS A 94 11.84 3.84 4.98
C LYS A 94 11.32 4.18 3.59
N ASN A 95 11.83 3.51 2.56
CA ASN A 95 11.38 3.76 1.19
C ASN A 95 9.94 3.31 0.98
N TRP A 96 9.53 2.20 1.56
CA TRP A 96 8.15 1.74 1.50
C TRP A 96 7.20 2.73 2.16
N VAL A 97 7.55 3.23 3.34
CA VAL A 97 6.77 4.25 4.04
C VAL A 97 6.70 5.54 3.22
N ALA A 98 7.83 5.99 2.66
CA ALA A 98 7.87 7.19 1.81
C ALA A 98 7.00 7.06 0.56
N LEU A 99 7.00 5.89 -0.07
CA LEU A 99 6.11 5.58 -1.19
C LEU A 99 4.64 5.70 -0.79
N SER A 100 4.30 5.12 0.35
CA SER A 100 2.94 5.15 0.87
C SER A 100 2.47 6.56 1.21
N ASN A 101 3.34 7.38 1.77
CA ASN A 101 3.03 8.77 2.14
C ASN A 101 3.08 9.73 0.94
N GLY A 102 3.50 9.26 -0.22
CA GLY A 102 3.62 10.10 -1.43
C GLY A 102 4.85 11.00 -1.44
N THR A 103 5.78 10.85 -0.50
CA THR A 103 7.03 11.63 -0.46
C THR A 103 8.12 11.06 -1.36
N LEU A 104 7.94 9.84 -1.83
CA LEU A 104 8.79 9.20 -2.82
C LEU A 104 7.90 8.73 -3.98
N GLY A 105 8.17 9.24 -5.19
CA GLY A 105 7.43 8.83 -6.38
C GLY A 105 7.74 7.39 -6.78
N GLY A 106 6.71 6.63 -7.15
CA GLY A 106 6.87 5.21 -7.51
C GLY A 106 7.77 5.00 -8.71
N LYS A 107 7.63 5.81 -9.76
CA LYS A 107 8.49 5.73 -10.94
C LYS A 107 9.94 6.02 -10.59
N TRP A 108 10.17 7.06 -9.82
CA TRP A 108 11.51 7.43 -9.39
C TRP A 108 12.16 6.35 -8.52
N ALA A 109 11.39 5.79 -7.59
CA ALA A 109 11.86 4.71 -6.75
C ALA A 109 12.26 3.48 -7.57
N PHE A 110 11.46 3.14 -8.57
CA PHE A 110 11.75 2.03 -9.48
C PHE A 110 13.01 2.29 -10.29
N PHE A 111 13.14 3.46 -10.92
CA PHE A 111 14.31 3.81 -11.73
C PHE A 111 15.60 3.85 -10.91
N THR A 112 15.54 4.31 -9.67
CA THR A 112 16.72 4.43 -8.80
C THR A 112 17.04 3.16 -8.02
N GLY A 113 16.25 2.09 -8.20
CA GLY A 113 16.42 0.85 -7.47
C GLY A 113 15.98 0.87 -6.02
N ARG A 114 15.31 1.93 -5.58
CA ARG A 114 14.73 2.01 -4.25
C ARG A 114 13.50 1.13 -4.07
N LEU A 115 12.84 0.81 -5.17
CA LEU A 115 11.77 -0.18 -5.23
C LEU A 115 12.09 -1.18 -6.33
N LYS A 116 12.22 -2.44 -5.97
CA LYS A 116 12.34 -3.52 -6.93
C LYS A 116 11.03 -4.27 -7.01
N ILE A 117 10.63 -4.58 -8.22
CA ILE A 117 9.39 -5.32 -8.50
C ILE A 117 9.76 -6.58 -9.25
N HIS A 118 9.54 -7.72 -8.64
CA HIS A 118 9.79 -9.02 -9.24
C HIS A 118 8.44 -9.68 -9.52
N GLY A 119 8.24 -10.13 -10.76
CA GLY A 119 7.03 -10.79 -11.19
C GLY A 119 6.15 -9.91 -12.06
N SER A 120 4.85 -10.06 -11.93
CA SER A 120 3.87 -9.43 -12.81
C SER A 120 3.77 -7.92 -12.60
N GLN A 121 4.12 -7.15 -13.63
CA GLN A 121 3.92 -5.69 -13.63
C GLN A 121 2.43 -5.33 -13.63
N ALA A 122 1.62 -6.12 -14.30
CA ALA A 122 0.17 -5.91 -14.32
C ALA A 122 -0.42 -6.11 -12.92
N ALA A 123 0.04 -7.12 -12.19
CA ALA A 123 -0.38 -7.34 -10.81
C ALA A 123 0.05 -6.18 -9.90
N ALA A 124 1.27 -5.67 -10.09
CA ALA A 124 1.76 -4.52 -9.34
C ALA A 124 0.90 -3.26 -9.57
N SER A 125 0.51 -3.01 -10.81
CA SER A 125 -0.37 -1.88 -11.15
C SER A 125 -1.79 -2.07 -10.58
N LYS A 126 -2.28 -3.29 -10.55
CA LYS A 126 -3.59 -3.62 -10.00
C LYS A 126 -3.70 -3.32 -8.51
N LEU A 127 -2.58 -3.41 -7.80
CA LEU A 127 -2.54 -3.11 -6.37
C LEU A 127 -3.02 -1.67 -6.07
N ASP A 128 -2.61 -0.70 -6.89
CA ASP A 128 -3.01 0.71 -6.71
C ASP A 128 -4.51 0.92 -6.91
N GLU A 129 -5.15 0.11 -7.70
CA GLU A 129 -6.59 0.18 -7.91
C GLU A 129 -7.37 -0.44 -6.75
N ILE A 130 -6.84 -1.51 -6.18
CA ILE A 130 -7.51 -2.26 -5.11
C ILE A 130 -7.29 -1.61 -3.75
N PHE A 131 -6.10 -1.07 -3.54
CA PHE A 131 -5.72 -0.39 -2.29
C PHE A 131 -5.19 1.03 -2.59
N PRO A 132 -6.06 1.94 -3.01
CA PRO A 132 -5.65 3.30 -3.38
C PRO A 132 -5.12 4.15 -2.22
#